data_d00b590b0ee16d0ba9c7d54076f3b198
#
_entry.id   d00b590b0ee16d0ba9c7d54076f3b198
#
_cell.length_a   1.000
_cell.length_b   1.000
_cell.length_c   1.000
_cell.angle_alpha   90.00
_cell.angle_beta   90.00
_cell.angle_gamma   90.00
#
_symmetry.space_group_name_H-M   'P 1'
#
loop_
_entity.id
_entity.type
_entity.pdbx_description
1 polymer ?
#
loop_
_entity_poly.entity_id
_entity_poly.type
_entity_poly.pdbx_seq_one_letter_code
_entity_poly.pdbx_strand_id
1 'polypeptide(L)'
;MKFGDKISLQISRFLRYADKYGILITINTFNLMDKFTEGNKMAVEENSKDLISVLWSGADILRSKMDANEYKDYLLGIVFYKYLSDSFLIKVYDMICDDKPETLQDALNTYIEELKGEDAEELVAEMKRECHYVIEPELTYTRFADDARNNVFSREQLQKAFNNIEQSDPLFADLFTDIDLYSNRLGTGDQKQSDTVASLIREIDKADLLNSDSDVLGNAYEYLIGQFASETGKKAGEFYTPQAVSKILTKIAIAGQETKKGLSVYDPCMGSGSLLLNAKRYSKEPSYIRYYGQELMTSTYNLARMNMFLHGIVPENQKLRNGDTLDGDWPTGEENDFNMVLMNPPYSAKWSAAAGFLQDERFSDYGVLAPKSKADYAFLLHGLYHLKSKGTMAIVLPHGVLFRGAAEGKIREKLLRSGNIYAVIGLPANLFYNTSIPTCIIVLKKHRDGRDVLFIDVSKKFEKGKKQNTMTDEHIDSVINLYMKRETVDKESYLAEFEDIEKKDFNLNIPRYVDTFEKEEEVDLNTLLADMKKTEEEIEKVQSEFVDMLKELTSTDKDVMASLNSLIETIEG
;
A
#
# COMPACT_ATOMS: atom_id res chain seq x y z
N MET A 1 -7.15 19.12 26.81
CA MET A 1 -7.54 19.94 25.64
C MET A 1 -6.34 20.80 25.23
N LYS A 2 -5.61 20.36 24.18
CA LYS A 2 -4.44 21.08 23.66
C LYS A 2 -4.88 22.47 23.16
N PHE A 3 -3.96 23.43 23.19
CA PHE A 3 -4.20 24.81 22.77
C PHE A 3 -4.90 24.93 21.39
N GLY A 4 -4.64 23.97 20.49
CA GLY A 4 -5.27 23.83 19.18
C GLY A 4 -6.77 23.54 19.23
N ASP A 5 -7.24 22.68 20.14
CA ASP A 5 -8.67 22.31 20.24
C ASP A 5 -9.53 23.47 20.75
N LYS A 6 -8.97 24.30 21.65
CA LYS A 6 -9.64 25.52 22.11
C LYS A 6 -9.78 26.57 21.00
N ILE A 7 -8.75 26.70 20.15
CA ILE A 7 -8.78 27.64 19.03
C ILE A 7 -9.73 27.15 17.95
N SER A 8 -9.73 25.87 17.60
CA SER A 8 -10.68 25.26 16.65
C SER A 8 -12.13 25.43 17.10
N LEU A 9 -12.41 25.21 18.39
CA LEU A 9 -13.76 25.38 18.96
C LEU A 9 -14.19 26.86 18.96
N GLN A 10 -13.27 27.78 19.21
CA GLN A 10 -13.55 29.24 19.15
C GLN A 10 -13.78 29.71 17.72
N ILE A 11 -12.98 29.25 16.76
CA ILE A 11 -13.13 29.58 15.33
C ILE A 11 -14.47 29.03 14.81
N SER A 12 -14.82 27.77 15.14
CA SER A 12 -16.11 27.18 14.78
C SER A 12 -17.33 27.90 15.40
N ARG A 13 -17.18 28.45 16.61
CA ARG A 13 -18.20 29.28 17.25
C ARG A 13 -18.30 30.66 16.58
N PHE A 14 -17.16 31.26 16.23
CA PHE A 14 -17.10 32.54 15.55
C PHE A 14 -17.69 32.48 14.13
N LEU A 15 -17.37 31.43 13.38
CA LEU A 15 -17.94 31.20 12.04
C LEU A 15 -19.47 31.00 12.07
N ARG A 16 -19.99 30.25 13.05
CA ARG A 16 -21.44 30.10 13.26
C ARG A 16 -22.10 31.42 13.69
N TYR A 17 -21.40 32.30 14.39
CA TYR A 17 -21.88 33.60 14.77
C TYR A 17 -21.89 34.55 13.57
N ALA A 18 -20.88 34.54 12.74
CA ALA A 18 -20.76 35.31 11.51
C ALA A 18 -21.87 34.96 10.50
N ASP A 19 -22.10 33.66 10.30
CA ASP A 19 -23.17 33.15 9.42
C ASP A 19 -24.58 33.56 9.92
N LYS A 20 -24.81 33.51 11.24
CA LYS A 20 -26.07 33.89 11.88
C LYS A 20 -26.40 35.39 11.74
N TYR A 21 -25.40 36.26 11.61
CA TYR A 21 -25.57 37.73 11.56
C TYR A 21 -25.17 38.33 10.21
N GLY A 22 -24.94 37.53 9.16
CA GLY A 22 -24.67 37.99 7.79
C GLY A 22 -23.37 38.80 7.62
N ILE A 23 -22.34 38.55 8.45
CA ILE A 23 -21.08 39.27 8.40
C ILE A 23 -20.21 38.67 7.30
N LEU A 24 -19.89 39.46 6.26
CA LEU A 24 -18.97 39.08 5.19
C LEU A 24 -17.52 38.98 5.74
N ILE A 25 -16.97 37.77 5.81
CA ILE A 25 -15.58 37.53 6.21
C ILE A 25 -14.69 37.54 4.97
N THR A 26 -13.82 38.53 4.87
CA THR A 26 -12.90 38.73 3.75
C THR A 26 -11.74 37.72 3.72
N ILE A 27 -11.18 37.50 2.54
CA ILE A 27 -10.19 36.52 2.03
C ILE A 27 -8.99 36.17 2.96
N ASN A 28 -8.72 36.91 4.03
CA ASN A 28 -7.59 36.63 4.93
C ASN A 28 -7.77 35.41 5.86
N THR A 29 -9.00 34.91 6.03
CA THR A 29 -9.26 33.70 6.84
C THR A 29 -8.97 32.42 6.08
N PHE A 30 -9.06 32.40 4.75
CA PHE A 30 -8.68 31.27 3.92
C PHE A 30 -7.17 30.96 4.01
N ASN A 31 -6.33 31.98 3.94
CA ASN A 31 -4.86 31.85 4.09
C ASN A 31 -4.41 31.39 5.49
N LEU A 32 -5.22 31.60 6.53
CA LEU A 32 -4.95 31.11 7.88
C LEU A 32 -5.39 29.64 8.05
N MET A 33 -6.47 29.22 7.40
CA MET A 33 -6.89 27.83 7.38
C MET A 33 -5.94 26.94 6.55
N ASP A 34 -5.46 27.43 5.40
CA ASP A 34 -4.46 26.70 4.59
C ASP A 34 -3.14 26.52 5.33
N LYS A 35 -2.64 27.56 6.01
CA LYS A 35 -1.44 27.46 6.85
C LYS A 35 -1.62 26.55 8.07
N PHE A 36 -2.82 26.45 8.61
CA PHE A 36 -3.10 25.56 9.74
C PHE A 36 -3.23 24.10 9.29
N THR A 37 -3.81 23.86 8.12
CA THR A 37 -3.84 22.53 7.47
C THR A 37 -2.46 22.09 6.99
N GLU A 38 -1.63 22.99 6.44
CA GLU A 38 -0.24 22.71 6.10
C GLU A 38 0.62 22.43 7.34
N GLY A 39 0.46 23.21 8.42
CA GLY A 39 1.18 22.99 9.69
C GLY A 39 0.82 21.65 10.34
N ASN A 40 -0.46 21.26 10.35
CA ASN A 40 -0.88 19.94 10.82
C ASN A 40 -0.38 18.81 9.92
N LYS A 41 -0.38 19.02 8.59
CA LYS A 41 0.13 18.03 7.62
C LYS A 41 1.64 17.81 7.80
N MET A 42 2.42 18.89 8.02
CA MET A 42 3.85 18.79 8.32
C MET A 42 4.14 18.08 9.65
N ALA A 43 3.36 18.35 10.70
CA ALA A 43 3.52 17.67 12.00
C ALA A 43 3.16 16.18 11.93
N VAL A 44 2.14 15.81 11.17
CA VAL A 44 1.76 14.40 10.91
C VAL A 44 2.83 13.68 10.08
N GLU A 45 3.42 14.37 9.08
CA GLU A 45 4.53 13.82 8.29
C GLU A 45 5.81 13.65 9.11
N GLU A 46 6.10 14.53 10.06
CA GLU A 46 7.28 14.45 10.94
C GLU A 46 7.13 13.30 11.95
N ASN A 47 5.99 13.20 12.63
CA ASN A 47 5.68 12.09 13.53
C ASN A 47 5.69 10.72 12.81
N SER A 48 5.22 10.67 11.56
CA SER A 48 5.25 9.47 10.74
C SER A 48 6.68 9.03 10.39
N LYS A 49 7.59 9.98 10.13
CA LYS A 49 9.01 9.67 9.83
C LYS A 49 9.74 9.12 11.04
N ASP A 50 9.50 9.68 12.22
CA ASP A 50 10.11 9.21 13.46
C ASP A 50 9.63 7.81 13.80
N LEU A 51 8.33 7.54 13.68
CA LEU A 51 7.76 6.21 13.87
C LEU A 51 8.35 5.19 12.88
N ILE A 52 8.40 5.52 11.59
CA ILE A 52 9.01 4.67 10.55
C ILE A 52 10.47 4.37 10.87
N SER A 53 11.23 5.37 11.32
CA SER A 53 12.65 5.21 11.66
C SER A 53 12.85 4.22 12.81
N VAL A 54 12.04 4.32 13.88
CA VAL A 54 12.10 3.40 15.02
C VAL A 54 11.74 1.97 14.59
N LEU A 55 10.65 1.81 13.86
CA LEU A 55 10.22 0.50 13.39
C LEU A 55 11.24 -0.12 12.43
N TRP A 56 11.90 0.69 11.59
CA TRP A 56 12.96 0.23 10.69
C TRP A 56 14.21 -0.21 11.45
N SER A 57 14.57 0.47 12.54
CA SER A 57 15.66 0.06 13.43
C SER A 57 15.40 -1.33 14.05
N GLY A 58 14.14 -1.67 14.32
CA GLY A 58 13.74 -3.03 14.71
C GLY A 58 14.05 -4.08 13.63
N ALA A 59 13.85 -3.75 12.35
CA ALA A 59 14.20 -4.62 11.24
C ALA A 59 15.71 -4.92 11.18
N ASP A 60 16.58 -3.93 11.50
CA ASP A 60 18.03 -4.10 11.48
C ASP A 60 18.53 -5.14 12.49
N ILE A 61 17.85 -5.32 13.61
CA ILE A 61 18.15 -6.37 14.60
C ILE A 61 18.02 -7.76 13.98
N LEU A 62 17.00 -7.96 13.13
CA LEU A 62 16.70 -9.26 12.52
C LEU A 62 17.40 -9.48 11.17
N ARG A 63 17.70 -8.40 10.42
CA ARG A 63 18.31 -8.46 9.08
C ARG A 63 19.63 -9.22 9.01
N SER A 64 20.42 -9.20 10.08
CA SER A 64 21.66 -9.97 10.18
C SER A 64 21.45 -11.47 10.41
N LYS A 65 20.23 -11.91 10.71
CA LYS A 65 19.90 -13.26 11.17
C LYS A 65 18.99 -14.03 10.20
N MET A 66 18.16 -13.34 9.43
CA MET A 66 17.18 -13.96 8.53
C MET A 66 16.85 -13.05 7.35
N ASP A 67 16.22 -13.63 6.30
CA ASP A 67 15.84 -12.91 5.10
C ASP A 67 14.60 -12.02 5.33
N ALA A 68 14.43 -10.99 4.47
CA ALA A 68 13.33 -10.05 4.54
C ALA A 68 11.93 -10.72 4.52
N ASN A 69 11.81 -11.84 3.81
CA ASN A 69 10.56 -12.63 3.78
C ASN A 69 10.16 -13.18 5.15
N GLU A 70 11.11 -13.35 6.04
CA GLU A 70 10.91 -13.95 7.35
C GLU A 70 10.85 -12.88 8.45
N TYR A 71 11.83 -11.97 8.49
CA TYR A 71 11.86 -10.99 9.58
C TYR A 71 10.69 -9.99 9.54
N LYS A 72 10.09 -9.78 8.36
CA LYS A 72 8.89 -8.94 8.24
C LYS A 72 7.74 -9.44 9.13
N ASP A 73 7.52 -10.75 9.18
CA ASP A 73 6.42 -11.34 9.94
C ASP A 73 6.64 -11.15 11.46
N TYR A 74 7.87 -11.32 11.94
CA TYR A 74 8.23 -11.02 13.33
C TYR A 74 8.02 -9.54 13.68
N LEU A 75 8.58 -8.64 12.87
CA LEU A 75 8.48 -7.21 13.13
C LEU A 75 7.03 -6.73 13.12
N LEU A 76 6.31 -7.04 12.03
CA LEU A 76 4.94 -6.57 11.83
C LEU A 76 3.99 -7.17 12.86
N GLY A 77 4.17 -8.45 13.21
CA GLY A 77 3.34 -9.10 14.23
C GLY A 77 3.59 -8.57 15.66
N ILE A 78 4.86 -8.29 16.02
CA ILE A 78 5.17 -7.70 17.34
C ILE A 78 4.69 -6.25 17.44
N VAL A 79 4.82 -5.45 16.35
CA VAL A 79 4.23 -4.11 16.28
C VAL A 79 2.71 -4.16 16.44
N PHE A 80 2.06 -5.11 15.78
CA PHE A 80 0.63 -5.29 15.89
C PHE A 80 0.22 -5.70 17.31
N TYR A 81 0.97 -6.62 17.94
CA TYR A 81 0.70 -6.99 19.33
C TYR A 81 0.87 -5.81 20.28
N LYS A 82 1.92 -4.98 20.09
CA LYS A 82 2.08 -3.74 20.86
C LYS A 82 0.84 -2.86 20.72
N TYR A 83 0.37 -2.64 19.50
CA TYR A 83 -0.83 -1.84 19.26
C TYR A 83 -2.06 -2.39 19.99
N LEU A 84 -2.29 -3.70 19.92
CA LEU A 84 -3.42 -4.33 20.65
C LEU A 84 -3.30 -4.12 22.16
N SER A 85 -2.11 -4.34 22.72
CA SER A 85 -1.84 -4.20 24.15
C SER A 85 -1.98 -2.75 24.62
N ASP A 86 -1.39 -1.82 23.92
CA ASP A 86 -1.43 -0.41 24.28
C ASP A 86 -2.86 0.14 24.17
N SER A 87 -3.57 -0.20 23.09
CA SER A 87 -4.98 0.18 22.89
C SER A 87 -5.90 -0.42 23.97
N PHE A 88 -5.62 -1.66 24.38
CA PHE A 88 -6.34 -2.33 25.47
C PHE A 88 -6.17 -1.56 26.79
N LEU A 89 -4.93 -1.24 27.17
CA LEU A 89 -4.66 -0.53 28.42
C LEU A 89 -5.31 0.86 28.46
N ILE A 90 -5.29 1.60 27.36
CA ILE A 90 -5.96 2.90 27.29
C ILE A 90 -7.47 2.75 27.43
N LYS A 91 -8.08 1.78 26.75
CA LYS A 91 -9.53 1.53 26.89
C LYS A 91 -9.92 1.14 28.32
N VAL A 92 -9.14 0.28 28.97
CA VAL A 92 -9.34 -0.04 30.39
C VAL A 92 -9.29 1.21 31.24
N TYR A 93 -8.26 2.04 31.04
CA TYR A 93 -8.10 3.28 31.79
C TYR A 93 -9.25 4.27 31.58
N ASP A 94 -9.67 4.46 30.32
CA ASP A 94 -10.80 5.33 29.97
C ASP A 94 -12.15 4.85 30.53
N MET A 95 -12.29 3.56 30.88
CA MET A 95 -13.48 3.01 31.57
C MET A 95 -13.47 3.28 33.07
N ILE A 96 -12.29 3.38 33.68
CA ILE A 96 -12.11 3.51 35.12
C ILE A 96 -11.95 4.99 35.53
N CYS A 97 -11.29 5.80 34.69
CA CYS A 97 -10.88 7.16 34.99
C CYS A 97 -11.46 8.18 34.01
N ASP A 98 -11.77 9.38 34.51
CA ASP A 98 -12.27 10.50 33.69
C ASP A 98 -11.15 11.28 32.96
N ASP A 99 -9.89 11.10 33.37
CA ASP A 99 -8.70 11.72 32.80
C ASP A 99 -7.91 10.73 31.93
N LYS A 100 -6.84 11.21 31.28
CA LYS A 100 -5.96 10.35 30.50
C LYS A 100 -4.77 9.90 31.34
N PRO A 101 -4.25 8.68 31.15
CA PRO A 101 -3.04 8.25 31.83
C PRO A 101 -1.85 9.09 31.37
N GLU A 102 -0.91 9.38 32.29
CA GLU A 102 0.35 10.06 31.93
C GLU A 102 1.24 9.12 31.11
N THR A 103 1.25 7.84 31.48
CA THR A 103 2.02 6.77 30.80
C THR A 103 1.21 5.48 30.68
N LEU A 104 1.62 4.59 29.79
CA LEU A 104 1.07 3.23 29.70
C LEU A 104 1.31 2.41 30.99
N GLN A 105 2.37 2.73 31.73
CA GLN A 105 2.62 2.10 33.03
C GLN A 105 1.57 2.50 34.07
N ASP A 106 1.10 3.75 34.04
CA ASP A 106 0.01 4.19 34.93
C ASP A 106 -1.29 3.47 34.58
N ALA A 107 -1.59 3.34 33.28
CA ALA A 107 -2.75 2.57 32.84
C ALA A 107 -2.67 1.09 33.27
N LEU A 108 -1.50 0.46 33.16
CA LEU A 108 -1.28 -0.89 33.63
C LEU A 108 -1.45 -1.01 35.15
N ASN A 109 -0.91 -0.08 35.92
CA ASN A 109 -1.04 -0.08 37.39
C ASN A 109 -2.52 0.06 37.80
N THR A 110 -3.27 0.96 37.17
CA THR A 110 -4.72 1.13 37.39
C THR A 110 -5.46 -0.15 37.07
N TYR A 111 -5.16 -0.81 35.95
CA TYR A 111 -5.76 -2.10 35.60
C TYR A 111 -5.47 -3.18 36.63
N ILE A 112 -4.23 -3.31 37.12
CA ILE A 112 -3.85 -4.28 38.16
C ILE A 112 -4.60 -4.02 39.47
N GLU A 113 -4.80 -2.79 39.87
CA GLU A 113 -5.54 -2.45 41.09
C GLU A 113 -7.03 -2.76 40.93
N GLU A 114 -7.64 -2.45 39.77
CA GLU A 114 -9.05 -2.73 39.53
C GLU A 114 -9.36 -4.23 39.50
N LEU A 115 -8.44 -5.06 38.97
CA LEU A 115 -8.58 -6.52 38.99
C LEU A 115 -8.57 -7.13 40.41
N LYS A 116 -8.21 -6.37 41.45
CA LYS A 116 -8.31 -6.78 42.85
C LYS A 116 -9.65 -6.36 43.50
N GLY A 117 -10.40 -5.51 42.82
CA GLY A 117 -11.66 -4.96 43.28
C GLY A 117 -12.85 -5.90 43.11
N GLU A 118 -14.00 -5.47 43.62
CA GLU A 118 -15.26 -6.23 43.53
C GLU A 118 -15.82 -6.25 42.10
N ASP A 119 -15.49 -5.25 41.28
CA ASP A 119 -16.00 -5.06 39.91
C ASP A 119 -15.09 -5.71 38.82
N ALA A 120 -14.07 -6.48 39.23
CA ALA A 120 -13.09 -7.10 38.32
C ALA A 120 -13.73 -7.97 37.22
N GLU A 121 -14.72 -8.79 37.58
CA GLU A 121 -15.42 -9.66 36.61
C GLU A 121 -16.24 -8.84 35.59
N GLU A 122 -16.85 -7.73 36.04
CA GLU A 122 -17.61 -6.83 35.17
C GLU A 122 -16.69 -6.12 34.20
N LEU A 123 -15.56 -5.59 34.66
CA LEU A 123 -14.54 -4.97 33.80
C LEU A 123 -14.04 -5.95 32.74
N VAL A 124 -13.68 -7.17 33.10
CA VAL A 124 -13.21 -8.20 32.15
C VAL A 124 -14.29 -8.54 31.12
N ALA A 125 -15.56 -8.66 31.55
CA ALA A 125 -16.67 -8.94 30.65
C ALA A 125 -16.90 -7.78 29.66
N GLU A 126 -16.81 -6.53 30.13
CA GLU A 126 -16.94 -5.34 29.31
C GLU A 126 -15.80 -5.24 28.28
N MET A 127 -14.55 -5.43 28.71
CA MET A 127 -13.39 -5.41 27.82
C MET A 127 -13.49 -6.49 26.74
N LYS A 128 -13.98 -7.69 27.09
CA LYS A 128 -14.20 -8.76 26.11
C LYS A 128 -15.27 -8.38 25.09
N ARG A 129 -16.29 -7.63 25.49
CA ARG A 129 -17.34 -7.15 24.58
C ARG A 129 -16.82 -6.06 23.64
N GLU A 130 -16.03 -5.12 24.17
CA GLU A 130 -15.56 -3.94 23.43
C GLU A 130 -14.34 -4.22 22.55
N CYS A 131 -13.41 -5.07 23.01
CA CYS A 131 -12.16 -5.36 22.33
C CYS A 131 -12.17 -6.70 21.58
N HIS A 132 -13.09 -7.62 21.93
CA HIS A 132 -13.07 -9.04 21.51
C HIS A 132 -11.93 -9.86 22.13
N TYR A 133 -11.08 -9.26 22.97
CA TYR A 133 -9.99 -9.92 23.68
C TYR A 133 -9.77 -9.28 25.05
N VAL A 134 -9.07 -10.02 25.91
CA VAL A 134 -8.60 -9.53 27.21
C VAL A 134 -7.14 -9.93 27.35
N ILE A 135 -6.30 -9.01 27.80
CA ILE A 135 -4.88 -9.26 28.02
C ILE A 135 -4.60 -9.26 29.52
N GLU A 136 -4.08 -10.38 30.04
CA GLU A 136 -3.63 -10.44 31.43
C GLU A 136 -2.49 -9.43 31.67
N PRO A 137 -2.39 -8.79 32.87
CA PRO A 137 -1.35 -7.79 33.15
C PRO A 137 0.08 -8.25 32.83
N GLU A 138 0.40 -9.53 33.09
CA GLU A 138 1.70 -10.13 32.85
C GLU A 138 2.00 -10.33 31.36
N LEU A 139 0.97 -10.29 30.50
CA LEU A 139 1.07 -10.46 29.08
C LEU A 139 1.03 -9.14 28.31
N THR A 140 0.86 -8.00 28.99
CA THR A 140 0.87 -6.69 28.32
C THR A 140 2.24 -6.36 27.70
N TYR A 141 2.24 -5.62 26.60
CA TYR A 141 3.49 -5.19 25.96
C TYR A 141 4.32 -4.30 26.89
N THR A 142 3.68 -3.42 27.66
CA THR A 142 4.32 -2.60 28.71
C THR A 142 5.10 -3.46 29.69
N ARG A 143 4.53 -4.58 30.14
CA ARG A 143 5.22 -5.55 31.01
C ARG A 143 6.40 -6.21 30.28
N PHE A 144 6.24 -6.62 29.05
CA PHE A 144 7.34 -7.19 28.24
C PHE A 144 8.49 -6.22 28.04
N ALA A 145 8.21 -4.94 27.82
CA ALA A 145 9.23 -3.90 27.71
C ALA A 145 10.01 -3.73 29.01
N ASP A 146 9.34 -3.76 30.16
CA ASP A 146 9.99 -3.73 31.49
C ASP A 146 10.86 -4.98 31.71
N ASP A 147 10.33 -6.16 31.45
CA ASP A 147 11.05 -7.42 31.60
C ASP A 147 12.27 -7.48 30.65
N ALA A 148 12.15 -6.94 29.42
CA ALA A 148 13.25 -6.84 28.48
C ALA A 148 14.33 -5.85 28.94
N ARG A 149 13.96 -4.71 29.55
CA ARG A 149 14.92 -3.76 30.15
C ARG A 149 15.67 -4.36 31.33
N ASN A 150 15.00 -5.19 32.12
CA ASN A 150 15.57 -5.85 33.28
C ASN A 150 16.26 -7.20 32.96
N ASN A 151 16.33 -7.61 31.68
CA ASN A 151 16.90 -8.88 31.20
C ASN A 151 16.23 -10.14 31.82
N VAL A 152 14.93 -10.08 32.10
CA VAL A 152 14.13 -11.20 32.61
C VAL A 152 13.03 -11.63 31.65
N PHE A 153 12.96 -11.03 30.47
CA PHE A 153 12.01 -11.38 29.42
C PHE A 153 12.21 -12.82 28.91
N SER A 154 11.11 -13.52 28.72
CA SER A 154 11.07 -14.86 28.13
C SER A 154 10.16 -14.88 26.89
N ARG A 155 10.64 -15.51 25.81
CA ARG A 155 9.85 -15.71 24.58
C ARG A 155 8.57 -16.53 24.82
N GLU A 156 8.57 -17.42 25.83
CA GLU A 156 7.40 -18.22 26.21
C GLU A 156 6.24 -17.33 26.67
N GLN A 157 6.53 -16.20 27.34
CA GLN A 157 5.51 -15.22 27.73
C GLN A 157 4.87 -14.57 26.50
N LEU A 158 5.69 -14.19 25.51
CA LEU A 158 5.16 -13.63 24.25
C LEU A 158 4.35 -14.67 23.47
N GLN A 159 4.80 -15.94 23.43
CA GLN A 159 4.02 -17.01 22.80
C GLN A 159 2.67 -17.21 23.51
N LYS A 160 2.66 -17.14 24.84
CA LYS A 160 1.43 -17.21 25.63
C LYS A 160 0.49 -16.04 25.32
N ALA A 161 1.05 -14.86 25.13
CA ALA A 161 0.32 -13.66 24.75
C ALA A 161 -0.32 -13.79 23.35
N PHE A 162 0.41 -14.29 22.36
CA PHE A 162 -0.13 -14.56 21.03
C PHE A 162 -1.27 -15.59 21.08
N ASN A 163 -1.06 -16.71 21.78
CA ASN A 163 -2.08 -17.73 21.97
C ASN A 163 -3.32 -17.18 22.68
N ASN A 164 -3.15 -16.29 23.65
CA ASN A 164 -4.26 -15.65 24.37
C ASN A 164 -5.14 -14.82 23.41
N ILE A 165 -4.53 -14.02 22.54
CA ILE A 165 -5.27 -13.26 21.52
C ILE A 165 -5.97 -14.20 20.54
N GLU A 166 -5.25 -15.19 19.96
CA GLU A 166 -5.81 -16.10 18.96
C GLU A 166 -6.99 -16.94 19.48
N GLN A 167 -7.02 -17.25 20.78
CA GLN A 167 -8.08 -18.01 21.42
C GLN A 167 -9.24 -17.16 21.91
N SER A 168 -9.10 -15.84 21.93
CA SER A 168 -10.10 -14.94 22.51
C SER A 168 -11.36 -14.81 21.63
N ASP A 169 -11.20 -14.77 20.31
CA ASP A 169 -12.28 -14.63 19.34
C ASP A 169 -11.85 -15.27 17.99
N PRO A 170 -12.76 -15.93 17.25
CA PRO A 170 -12.47 -16.43 15.90
C PRO A 170 -11.88 -15.39 14.95
N LEU A 171 -12.13 -14.12 15.20
CA LEU A 171 -11.58 -12.98 14.48
C LEU A 171 -10.05 -12.95 14.50
N PHE A 172 -9.41 -13.46 15.55
CA PHE A 172 -7.96 -13.48 15.74
C PHE A 172 -7.32 -14.85 15.50
N ALA A 173 -8.12 -15.88 15.17
CA ALA A 173 -7.61 -17.24 14.99
C ALA A 173 -6.44 -17.27 13.98
N ASP A 174 -5.36 -17.98 14.33
CA ASP A 174 -4.17 -18.21 13.50
C ASP A 174 -3.43 -16.92 13.04
N LEU A 175 -3.60 -15.80 13.74
CA LEU A 175 -3.09 -14.49 13.32
C LEU A 175 -1.56 -14.39 13.42
N PHE A 176 -0.95 -15.08 14.40
CA PHE A 176 0.49 -15.05 14.68
C PHE A 176 1.22 -16.34 14.27
N THR A 177 0.57 -17.25 13.55
CA THR A 177 1.13 -18.57 13.16
C THR A 177 2.41 -18.50 12.33
N ASP A 178 2.63 -17.39 11.62
CA ASP A 178 3.83 -17.17 10.80
C ASP A 178 5.04 -16.71 11.63
N ILE A 179 4.89 -16.53 12.96
CA ILE A 179 5.94 -16.05 13.87
C ILE A 179 6.44 -17.21 14.74
N ASP A 180 7.52 -17.84 14.30
CA ASP A 180 8.16 -18.95 15.05
C ASP A 180 9.18 -18.41 16.07
N LEU A 181 8.73 -18.15 17.32
CA LEU A 181 9.59 -17.67 18.41
C LEU A 181 10.65 -18.69 18.85
N TYR A 182 10.55 -19.94 18.40
CA TYR A 182 11.48 -21.03 18.71
C TYR A 182 12.49 -21.29 17.57
N SER A 183 12.46 -20.49 16.51
CA SER A 183 13.35 -20.62 15.37
C SER A 183 14.81 -20.45 15.77
N ASN A 184 15.67 -21.37 15.31
CA ASN A 184 17.12 -21.28 15.47
C ASN A 184 17.74 -20.05 14.79
N ARG A 185 17.00 -19.36 13.92
CA ARG A 185 17.45 -18.11 13.28
C ARG A 185 17.48 -16.94 14.25
N LEU A 186 16.61 -16.93 15.27
CA LEU A 186 16.66 -15.94 16.35
C LEU A 186 17.91 -16.14 17.22
N GLY A 187 18.44 -17.36 17.30
CA GLY A 187 19.62 -17.73 18.08
C GLY A 187 19.58 -19.20 18.46
N THR A 188 20.74 -19.75 18.82
CA THR A 188 20.84 -21.14 19.26
C THR A 188 20.57 -21.23 20.75
N GLY A 189 19.46 -21.86 21.14
CA GLY A 189 19.02 -22.08 22.51
C GLY A 189 18.14 -20.95 23.06
N ASP A 190 17.40 -21.28 24.10
CA ASP A 190 16.28 -20.51 24.66
C ASP A 190 16.69 -19.08 25.05
N GLN A 191 17.84 -18.93 25.71
CA GLN A 191 18.30 -17.63 26.16
C GLN A 191 18.59 -16.68 24.98
N LYS A 192 19.31 -17.14 23.95
CA LYS A 192 19.64 -16.30 22.78
C LYS A 192 18.42 -15.92 21.95
N GLN A 193 17.44 -16.79 21.88
CA GLN A 193 16.16 -16.50 21.21
C GLN A 193 15.39 -15.44 22.00
N SER A 194 15.29 -15.60 23.31
CA SER A 194 14.67 -14.61 24.21
C SER A 194 15.39 -13.25 24.15
N ASP A 195 16.74 -13.23 24.16
CA ASP A 195 17.55 -12.00 24.06
C ASP A 195 17.32 -11.26 22.74
N THR A 196 17.17 -12.00 21.64
CA THR A 196 16.89 -11.38 20.32
C THR A 196 15.51 -10.75 20.29
N VAL A 197 14.48 -11.45 20.77
CA VAL A 197 13.12 -10.94 20.86
C VAL A 197 13.06 -9.76 21.84
N ALA A 198 13.71 -9.85 23.01
CA ALA A 198 13.81 -8.76 23.98
C ALA A 198 14.45 -7.50 23.37
N SER A 199 15.47 -7.67 22.52
CA SER A 199 16.09 -6.54 21.81
C SER A 199 15.13 -5.87 20.85
N LEU A 200 14.33 -6.66 20.13
CA LEU A 200 13.29 -6.16 19.23
C LEU A 200 12.19 -5.44 20.00
N ILE A 201 11.72 -6.01 21.12
CA ILE A 201 10.72 -5.38 22.01
C ILE A 201 11.23 -4.02 22.50
N ARG A 202 12.46 -3.94 23.00
CA ARG A 202 13.06 -2.67 23.47
C ARG A 202 13.14 -1.61 22.36
N GLU A 203 13.42 -2.01 21.13
CA GLU A 203 13.49 -1.08 20.01
C GLU A 203 12.11 -0.55 19.63
N ILE A 204 11.12 -1.45 19.48
CA ILE A 204 9.74 -1.09 19.14
C ILE A 204 9.07 -0.30 20.28
N ASP A 205 9.47 -0.49 21.54
CA ASP A 205 8.94 0.25 22.70
C ASP A 205 9.20 1.77 22.62
N LYS A 206 10.22 2.19 21.87
CA LYS A 206 10.48 3.61 21.62
C LYS A 206 9.41 4.28 20.76
N ALA A 207 8.60 3.50 20.07
CA ALA A 207 7.52 3.98 19.23
C ALA A 207 6.28 4.29 20.07
N ASP A 208 5.85 5.56 20.06
CA ASP A 208 4.55 5.95 20.60
C ASP A 208 3.47 5.69 19.55
N LEU A 209 2.77 4.55 19.69
CA LEU A 209 1.75 4.13 18.73
C LEU A 209 0.39 4.80 18.95
N LEU A 210 0.12 5.35 20.14
CA LEU A 210 -1.21 5.80 20.56
C LEU A 210 -1.41 7.32 20.46
N ASN A 211 -0.36 8.12 20.63
CA ASN A 211 -0.41 9.55 20.40
C ASN A 211 -0.35 9.91 18.90
N SER A 212 -0.13 8.91 18.05
CA SER A 212 -0.28 9.02 16.60
C SER A 212 -1.76 8.84 16.25
N ASP A 213 -2.30 9.70 15.40
CA ASP A 213 -3.60 9.49 14.79
C ASP A 213 -3.65 8.06 14.18
N SER A 214 -4.77 7.34 14.30
CA SER A 214 -4.88 5.94 13.81
C SER A 214 -4.40 5.77 12.35
N ASP A 215 -4.56 6.84 11.55
CA ASP A 215 -4.07 6.88 10.17
C ASP A 215 -2.52 6.95 10.09
N VAL A 216 -1.82 7.47 11.10
CA VAL A 216 -0.34 7.57 11.10
C VAL A 216 0.29 6.20 11.30
N LEU A 217 -0.20 5.42 12.26
CA LEU A 217 0.31 4.06 12.48
C LEU A 217 0.00 3.15 11.29
N GLY A 218 -1.24 3.17 10.80
CA GLY A 218 -1.63 2.41 9.61
C GLY A 218 -0.76 2.77 8.40
N ASN A 219 -0.51 4.06 8.15
CA ASN A 219 0.36 4.50 7.07
C ASN A 219 1.83 4.07 7.27
N ALA A 220 2.35 4.09 8.51
CA ALA A 220 3.70 3.61 8.82
C ALA A 220 3.80 2.09 8.59
N TYR A 221 2.78 1.35 8.97
CA TYR A 221 2.70 -0.10 8.75
C TYR A 221 2.64 -0.44 7.24
N GLU A 222 1.81 0.26 6.46
CA GLU A 222 1.78 0.13 5.00
C GLU A 222 3.13 0.48 4.35
N TYR A 223 3.82 1.52 4.84
CA TYR A 223 5.14 1.87 4.37
C TYR A 223 6.15 0.73 4.60
N LEU A 224 6.16 0.12 5.79
CA LEU A 224 7.01 -1.04 6.09
C LEU A 224 6.70 -2.21 5.17
N ILE A 225 5.42 -2.53 4.97
CA ILE A 225 5.00 -3.58 4.02
C ILE A 225 5.57 -3.30 2.63
N GLY A 226 5.47 -2.06 2.14
CA GLY A 226 6.02 -1.63 0.85
C GLY A 226 7.54 -1.79 0.77
N GLN A 227 8.29 -1.41 1.81
CA GLN A 227 9.74 -1.57 1.87
C GLN A 227 10.13 -3.06 1.86
N PHE A 228 9.47 -3.90 2.65
CA PHE A 228 9.73 -5.34 2.65
C PHE A 228 9.39 -5.98 1.30
N ALA A 229 8.34 -5.52 0.61
CA ALA A 229 8.05 -5.95 -0.75
C ALA A 229 9.23 -5.67 -1.71
N SER A 230 9.92 -4.53 -1.53
CA SER A 230 11.10 -4.17 -2.34
C SER A 230 12.32 -5.04 -2.07
N GLU A 231 12.47 -5.56 -0.84
CA GLU A 231 13.63 -6.37 -0.41
C GLU A 231 13.44 -7.87 -0.68
N THR A 232 12.20 -8.36 -0.71
CA THR A 232 11.91 -9.81 -0.76
C THR A 232 12.14 -10.46 -2.11
N GLY A 233 12.41 -9.70 -3.18
CA GLY A 233 12.68 -10.25 -4.53
C GLY A 233 11.54 -11.07 -5.15
N LYS A 234 10.34 -11.11 -4.55
CA LYS A 234 9.17 -11.79 -5.09
C LYS A 234 8.75 -11.16 -6.42
N LYS A 235 8.04 -11.93 -7.26
CA LYS A 235 7.58 -11.45 -8.57
C LYS A 235 6.68 -10.23 -8.42
N ALA A 236 6.73 -9.36 -9.41
CA ALA A 236 5.95 -8.13 -9.45
C ALA A 236 4.45 -8.39 -9.21
N GLY A 237 3.88 -7.59 -8.33
CA GLY A 237 2.44 -7.61 -8.05
C GLY A 237 1.98 -8.67 -7.04
N GLU A 238 2.84 -9.61 -6.62
CA GLU A 238 2.42 -10.72 -5.74
C GLU A 238 2.20 -10.32 -4.27
N PHE A 239 2.65 -9.13 -3.84
CA PHE A 239 2.63 -8.79 -2.42
C PHE A 239 2.14 -7.36 -2.12
N TYR A 240 2.46 -6.39 -2.99
CA TYR A 240 2.17 -4.98 -2.74
C TYR A 240 1.93 -4.19 -4.03
N THR A 241 0.90 -3.37 -4.03
CA THR A 241 0.58 -2.46 -5.13
C THR A 241 1.18 -1.08 -4.85
N PRO A 242 1.99 -0.48 -5.74
CA PRO A 242 2.51 0.86 -5.55
C PRO A 242 1.41 1.87 -5.26
N GLN A 243 1.63 2.76 -4.29
CA GLN A 243 0.61 3.70 -3.80
C GLN A 243 0.00 4.56 -4.91
N ALA A 244 0.81 5.02 -5.88
CA ALA A 244 0.30 5.78 -7.02
C ALA A 244 -0.72 5.00 -7.85
N VAL A 245 -0.44 3.71 -8.12
CA VAL A 245 -1.35 2.82 -8.86
C VAL A 245 -2.61 2.54 -8.06
N SER A 246 -2.46 2.27 -6.77
CA SER A 246 -3.59 2.05 -5.86
C SER A 246 -4.51 3.27 -5.78
N LYS A 247 -3.94 4.47 -5.70
CA LYS A 247 -4.70 5.74 -5.75
C LYS A 247 -5.48 5.88 -7.06
N ILE A 248 -4.85 5.59 -8.21
CA ILE A 248 -5.52 5.68 -9.52
C ILE A 248 -6.69 4.69 -9.61
N LEU A 249 -6.47 3.41 -9.26
CA LEU A 249 -7.50 2.38 -9.27
C LEU A 249 -8.70 2.79 -8.42
N THR A 250 -8.44 3.25 -7.20
CA THR A 250 -9.49 3.60 -6.25
C THR A 250 -10.24 4.85 -6.66
N LYS A 251 -9.53 5.93 -7.07
CA LYS A 251 -10.18 7.17 -7.56
C LYS A 251 -11.08 6.90 -8.78
N ILE A 252 -10.67 6.02 -9.71
CA ILE A 252 -11.47 5.60 -10.84
C ILE A 252 -12.71 4.82 -10.40
N ALA A 253 -12.54 3.85 -9.51
CA ALA A 253 -13.63 2.96 -9.12
C ALA A 253 -14.67 3.63 -8.23
N ILE A 254 -14.27 4.60 -7.39
CA ILE A 254 -15.19 5.32 -6.50
C ILE A 254 -15.89 6.49 -7.21
N ALA A 255 -15.40 6.94 -8.37
CA ALA A 255 -15.89 8.11 -9.08
C ALA A 255 -17.43 8.10 -9.25
N GLY A 256 -18.08 9.14 -8.71
CA GLY A 256 -19.54 9.29 -8.70
C GLY A 256 -20.26 8.45 -7.63
N GLN A 257 -19.53 7.80 -6.73
CA GLN A 257 -20.08 7.00 -5.61
C GLN A 257 -19.53 7.46 -4.24
N GLU A 258 -18.79 8.55 -4.16
CA GLU A 258 -18.04 9.00 -2.97
C GLU A 258 -18.95 9.26 -1.75
N THR A 259 -20.21 9.64 -1.99
CA THR A 259 -21.23 9.94 -0.96
C THR A 259 -22.14 8.75 -0.64
N LYS A 260 -21.87 7.58 -1.23
CA LYS A 260 -22.73 6.41 -1.08
C LYS A 260 -22.51 5.75 0.27
N LYS A 261 -23.58 5.70 1.10
CA LYS A 261 -23.61 4.87 2.31
C LYS A 261 -23.72 3.39 1.95
N GLY A 262 -22.99 2.55 2.68
CA GLY A 262 -22.95 1.10 2.42
C GLY A 262 -22.25 0.73 1.11
N LEU A 263 -21.27 1.54 0.70
CA LEU A 263 -20.39 1.20 -0.40
C LEU A 263 -19.71 -0.14 -0.12
N SER A 264 -19.73 -1.07 -1.08
CA SER A 264 -19.05 -2.35 -0.97
C SER A 264 -17.86 -2.43 -1.93
N VAL A 265 -16.71 -2.86 -1.41
CA VAL A 265 -15.43 -2.96 -2.12
C VAL A 265 -14.94 -4.39 -2.05
N TYR A 266 -14.50 -4.94 -3.18
CA TYR A 266 -13.96 -6.29 -3.27
C TYR A 266 -12.59 -6.30 -3.95
N ASP A 267 -11.64 -7.00 -3.33
CA ASP A 267 -10.35 -7.33 -3.94
C ASP A 267 -10.09 -8.84 -3.80
N PRO A 268 -10.28 -9.62 -4.87
CA PRO A 268 -10.05 -11.06 -4.85
C PRO A 268 -8.57 -11.49 -4.81
N CYS A 269 -7.64 -10.56 -4.85
CA CYS A 269 -6.19 -10.76 -4.75
C CYS A 269 -5.59 -9.69 -3.83
N MET A 270 -6.16 -9.55 -2.62
CA MET A 270 -5.99 -8.37 -1.78
C MET A 270 -4.55 -8.12 -1.28
N GLY A 271 -3.68 -9.13 -1.33
CA GLY A 271 -2.35 -9.01 -0.79
C GLY A 271 -2.38 -8.58 0.68
N SER A 272 -1.72 -7.49 1.01
CA SER A 272 -1.73 -6.87 2.35
C SER A 272 -2.98 -6.02 2.65
N GLY A 273 -3.97 -5.97 1.77
CA GLY A 273 -5.19 -5.18 1.94
C GLY A 273 -5.07 -3.68 1.62
N SER A 274 -3.90 -3.19 1.23
CA SER A 274 -3.65 -1.77 0.97
C SER A 274 -4.58 -1.16 -0.08
N LEU A 275 -4.95 -1.93 -1.11
CA LEU A 275 -5.85 -1.47 -2.17
C LEU A 275 -7.29 -1.29 -1.65
N LEU A 276 -7.75 -2.18 -0.77
CA LEU A 276 -9.04 -2.06 -0.09
C LEU A 276 -9.10 -0.81 0.79
N LEU A 277 -8.05 -0.56 1.57
CA LEU A 277 -7.97 0.55 2.53
C LEU A 277 -8.02 1.93 1.87
N ASN A 278 -7.54 2.07 0.63
CA ASN A 278 -7.66 3.33 -0.09
C ASN A 278 -9.10 3.77 -0.33
N ALA A 279 -10.08 2.85 -0.33
CA ALA A 279 -11.49 3.21 -0.43
C ALA A 279 -11.97 4.08 0.76
N LYS A 280 -11.45 3.82 1.98
CA LYS A 280 -11.70 4.65 3.18
C LYS A 280 -11.29 6.10 2.96
N ARG A 281 -10.11 6.31 2.35
CA ARG A 281 -9.52 7.64 2.12
C ARG A 281 -10.32 8.51 1.17
N TYR A 282 -10.97 7.93 0.16
CA TYR A 282 -11.69 8.68 -0.88
C TYR A 282 -13.21 8.69 -0.72
N SER A 283 -13.76 7.91 0.19
CA SER A 283 -15.18 7.94 0.54
C SER A 283 -15.49 9.11 1.47
N LYS A 284 -16.65 9.75 1.29
CA LYS A 284 -17.22 10.72 2.24
C LYS A 284 -18.01 10.06 3.36
N GLU A 285 -18.23 8.75 3.27
CA GLU A 285 -18.95 7.93 4.24
C GLU A 285 -18.09 6.71 4.65
N PRO A 286 -16.84 6.90 5.15
CA PRO A 286 -15.87 5.85 5.35
C PRO A 286 -16.30 4.79 6.37
N SER A 287 -17.07 5.17 7.38
CA SER A 287 -17.55 4.25 8.44
C SER A 287 -18.58 3.23 7.95
N TYR A 288 -19.16 3.43 6.76
CA TYR A 288 -20.20 2.57 6.20
C TYR A 288 -19.69 1.70 5.05
N ILE A 289 -18.38 1.70 4.77
CA ILE A 289 -17.81 0.86 3.72
C ILE A 289 -17.74 -0.59 4.21
N ARG A 290 -18.14 -1.52 3.34
CA ARG A 290 -17.98 -2.97 3.55
C ARG A 290 -16.86 -3.49 2.68
N TYR A 291 -15.90 -4.13 3.30
CA TYR A 291 -14.68 -4.62 2.67
C TYR A 291 -14.73 -6.13 2.51
N TYR A 292 -14.45 -6.60 1.31
CA TYR A 292 -14.34 -8.02 0.98
C TYR A 292 -12.99 -8.25 0.34
N GLY A 293 -12.27 -9.26 0.81
CA GLY A 293 -10.95 -9.56 0.28
C GLY A 293 -10.62 -11.05 0.32
N GLN A 294 -9.84 -11.50 -0.64
CA GLN A 294 -9.34 -12.87 -0.67
C GLN A 294 -7.85 -12.89 -0.95
N GLU A 295 -7.13 -13.77 -0.25
CA GLU A 295 -5.69 -13.95 -0.41
C GLU A 295 -5.32 -15.43 -0.27
N LEU A 296 -4.48 -15.90 -1.19
CA LEU A 296 -4.06 -17.31 -1.24
C LEU A 296 -3.03 -17.63 -0.15
N MET A 297 -2.05 -16.73 0.05
CA MET A 297 -0.93 -16.93 0.98
C MET A 297 -1.36 -16.58 2.40
N THR A 298 -1.31 -17.54 3.34
CA THR A 298 -1.75 -17.36 4.73
C THR A 298 -1.01 -16.22 5.42
N SER A 299 0.33 -16.13 5.29
CA SER A 299 1.09 -15.04 5.90
C SER A 299 0.67 -13.65 5.38
N THR A 300 0.43 -13.53 4.08
CA THR A 300 -0.04 -12.29 3.47
C THR A 300 -1.49 -11.97 3.88
N TYR A 301 -2.35 -12.99 3.97
CA TYR A 301 -3.70 -12.87 4.51
C TYR A 301 -3.70 -12.36 5.96
N ASN A 302 -2.83 -12.89 6.82
CA ASN A 302 -2.69 -12.42 8.21
C ASN A 302 -2.21 -10.97 8.26
N LEU A 303 -1.26 -10.57 7.40
CA LEU A 303 -0.87 -9.18 7.27
C LEU A 303 -2.03 -8.25 6.86
N ALA A 304 -2.88 -8.70 5.94
CA ALA A 304 -4.07 -7.93 5.56
C ALA A 304 -5.02 -7.73 6.75
N ARG A 305 -5.26 -8.79 7.55
CA ARG A 305 -6.10 -8.71 8.75
C ARG A 305 -5.53 -7.69 9.75
N MET A 306 -4.24 -7.78 10.05
CA MET A 306 -3.55 -6.82 10.93
C MET A 306 -3.66 -5.39 10.39
N ASN A 307 -3.44 -5.21 9.09
CA ASN A 307 -3.50 -3.92 8.42
C ASN A 307 -4.90 -3.28 8.51
N MET A 308 -5.95 -4.07 8.30
CA MET A 308 -7.34 -3.62 8.44
C MET A 308 -7.64 -3.14 9.89
N PHE A 309 -7.16 -3.89 10.90
CA PHE A 309 -7.29 -3.49 12.30
C PHE A 309 -6.58 -2.18 12.61
N LEU A 310 -5.33 -2.04 12.18
CA LEU A 310 -4.52 -0.82 12.41
C LEU A 310 -5.15 0.44 11.78
N HIS A 311 -5.90 0.26 10.69
CA HIS A 311 -6.68 1.33 10.06
C HIS A 311 -8.08 1.52 10.68
N GLY A 312 -8.37 0.86 11.80
CA GLY A 312 -9.64 0.99 12.52
C GLY A 312 -10.85 0.48 11.72
N ILE A 313 -10.66 -0.51 10.85
CA ILE A 313 -11.80 -1.17 10.19
C ILE A 313 -12.41 -2.16 11.17
N VAL A 314 -13.65 -1.89 11.56
CA VAL A 314 -14.37 -2.73 12.50
C VAL A 314 -14.67 -4.12 11.90
N PRO A 315 -14.72 -5.18 12.73
CA PRO A 315 -14.91 -6.56 12.27
C PRO A 315 -16.16 -6.76 11.41
N GLU A 316 -17.24 -6.09 11.73
CA GLU A 316 -18.53 -6.20 11.04
C GLU A 316 -18.48 -5.67 9.61
N ASN A 317 -17.54 -4.76 9.33
CA ASN A 317 -17.36 -4.14 8.03
C ASN A 317 -16.37 -4.88 7.13
N GLN A 318 -15.74 -5.97 7.59
CA GLN A 318 -14.77 -6.71 6.81
C GLN A 318 -15.11 -8.20 6.74
N LYS A 319 -14.99 -8.76 5.54
CA LYS A 319 -15.08 -10.19 5.27
C LYS A 319 -13.88 -10.58 4.43
N LEU A 320 -12.90 -11.18 5.09
CA LEU A 320 -11.65 -11.60 4.47
C LEU A 320 -11.57 -13.12 4.47
N ARG A 321 -11.04 -13.70 3.38
CA ARG A 321 -10.90 -15.16 3.22
C ARG A 321 -9.47 -15.52 2.79
N ASN A 322 -8.91 -16.55 3.45
CA ASN A 322 -7.73 -17.22 2.95
C ASN A 322 -8.14 -18.35 2.00
N GLY A 323 -7.78 -18.24 0.72
CA GLY A 323 -8.15 -19.24 -0.29
C GLY A 323 -7.82 -18.83 -1.71
N ASP A 324 -7.88 -19.81 -2.62
CA ASP A 324 -7.65 -19.59 -4.06
C ASP A 324 -8.93 -19.01 -4.71
N THR A 325 -8.80 -17.82 -5.27
CA THR A 325 -9.87 -17.08 -5.95
C THR A 325 -10.38 -17.81 -7.20
N LEU A 326 -9.51 -18.52 -7.89
CA LEU A 326 -9.89 -19.19 -9.15
C LEU A 326 -10.41 -20.61 -8.94
N ASP A 327 -10.04 -21.27 -7.83
CA ASP A 327 -10.46 -22.65 -7.55
C ASP A 327 -11.93 -22.74 -7.10
N GLY A 328 -12.36 -21.78 -6.26
CA GLY A 328 -13.74 -21.72 -5.79
C GLY A 328 -14.34 -20.32 -5.91
N ASP A 329 -15.64 -20.26 -6.22
CA ASP A 329 -16.37 -18.99 -6.19
C ASP A 329 -16.52 -18.48 -4.76
N TRP A 330 -16.20 -17.21 -4.53
CA TRP A 330 -16.41 -16.51 -3.27
C TRP A 330 -16.36 -14.97 -3.51
N PRO A 331 -17.18 -14.21 -2.79
CA PRO A 331 -18.18 -14.64 -1.80
C PRO A 331 -19.44 -15.22 -2.46
N THR A 332 -20.02 -16.21 -1.77
CA THR A 332 -21.30 -16.84 -2.14
C THR A 332 -22.27 -16.61 -0.99
N GLY A 333 -23.15 -15.67 -1.10
CA GLY A 333 -24.09 -15.35 -0.02
C GLY A 333 -24.96 -14.16 -0.38
N GLU A 334 -25.51 -13.50 0.64
CA GLU A 334 -26.41 -12.35 0.44
C GLU A 334 -25.76 -11.20 -0.31
N GLU A 335 -24.47 -10.95 -0.11
CA GLU A 335 -23.71 -9.97 -0.86
C GLU A 335 -22.56 -10.64 -1.62
N ASN A 336 -22.78 -10.87 -2.89
CA ASN A 336 -21.83 -11.49 -3.81
C ASN A 336 -21.53 -10.60 -5.03
N ASP A 337 -22.05 -9.37 -5.05
CA ASP A 337 -21.72 -8.36 -6.04
C ASP A 337 -21.39 -7.02 -5.36
N PHE A 338 -20.50 -6.24 -5.97
CA PHE A 338 -19.85 -5.10 -5.34
C PHE A 338 -19.94 -3.82 -6.16
N ASN A 339 -19.94 -2.69 -5.46
CA ASN A 339 -19.91 -1.37 -6.09
C ASN A 339 -18.55 -1.09 -6.73
N MET A 340 -17.49 -1.53 -6.06
CA MET A 340 -16.11 -1.40 -6.52
C MET A 340 -15.44 -2.78 -6.50
N VAL A 341 -14.80 -3.15 -7.61
CA VAL A 341 -13.89 -4.29 -7.67
C VAL A 341 -12.51 -3.74 -8.04
N LEU A 342 -11.56 -3.89 -7.14
CA LEU A 342 -10.19 -3.43 -7.31
C LEU A 342 -9.26 -4.64 -7.33
N MET A 343 -8.28 -4.65 -8.23
CA MET A 343 -7.45 -5.84 -8.35
C MET A 343 -6.08 -5.55 -8.94
N ASN A 344 -5.06 -6.08 -8.28
CA ASN A 344 -3.73 -6.26 -8.83
C ASN A 344 -3.34 -7.74 -8.71
N PRO A 345 -3.79 -8.62 -9.64
CA PRO A 345 -3.57 -10.06 -9.55
C PRO A 345 -2.11 -10.43 -9.85
N PRO A 346 -1.65 -11.63 -9.48
CA PRO A 346 -0.34 -12.15 -9.86
C PRO A 346 -0.24 -12.30 -11.39
N TYR A 347 0.68 -11.55 -12.02
CA TYR A 347 0.77 -11.50 -13.48
C TYR A 347 1.17 -12.84 -14.10
N SER A 348 0.40 -13.26 -15.11
CA SER A 348 0.63 -14.49 -15.83
C SER A 348 0.76 -15.73 -14.93
N ALA A 349 0.02 -15.76 -13.82
CA ALA A 349 -0.04 -16.91 -12.92
C ALA A 349 -0.57 -18.15 -13.64
N LYS A 350 -0.11 -19.32 -13.23
CA LYS A 350 -0.70 -20.60 -13.65
C LYS A 350 -1.95 -20.86 -12.82
N TRP A 351 -2.96 -21.46 -13.46
CA TRP A 351 -4.17 -21.89 -12.79
C TRP A 351 -4.64 -23.24 -13.35
N SER A 352 -5.64 -23.85 -12.73
CA SER A 352 -6.13 -25.18 -13.10
C SER A 352 -6.65 -25.22 -14.53
N ALA A 353 -7.45 -24.26 -14.97
CA ALA A 353 -8.15 -24.22 -16.26
C ALA A 353 -8.83 -25.57 -16.58
N ALA A 354 -9.34 -26.28 -15.56
CA ALA A 354 -10.02 -27.56 -15.71
C ALA A 354 -11.29 -27.38 -16.55
N ALA A 355 -11.64 -28.38 -17.36
CA ALA A 355 -12.80 -28.32 -18.26
C ALA A 355 -14.12 -28.01 -17.54
N GLY A 356 -14.24 -28.37 -16.26
CA GLY A 356 -15.40 -28.07 -15.42
C GLY A 356 -15.68 -26.56 -15.28
N PHE A 357 -14.67 -25.71 -15.37
CA PHE A 357 -14.86 -24.25 -15.34
C PHE A 357 -15.62 -23.70 -16.56
N LEU A 358 -15.79 -24.47 -17.64
CA LEU A 358 -16.70 -24.09 -18.74
C LEU A 358 -18.18 -24.09 -18.31
N GLN A 359 -18.51 -24.70 -17.17
CA GLN A 359 -19.85 -24.70 -16.59
C GLN A 359 -19.98 -23.72 -15.42
N ASP A 360 -18.89 -23.13 -14.99
CA ASP A 360 -18.85 -22.11 -13.93
C ASP A 360 -19.41 -20.79 -14.48
N GLU A 361 -20.37 -20.20 -13.79
CA GLU A 361 -21.07 -18.98 -14.22
C GLU A 361 -20.12 -17.80 -14.46
N ARG A 362 -18.96 -17.77 -13.76
CA ARG A 362 -17.93 -16.75 -13.97
C ARG A 362 -17.32 -16.78 -15.37
N PHE A 363 -17.29 -17.94 -16.02
CA PHE A 363 -16.56 -18.16 -17.27
C PHE A 363 -17.43 -18.72 -18.41
N SER A 364 -18.53 -19.39 -18.11
CA SER A 364 -19.36 -20.17 -19.07
C SER A 364 -19.81 -19.34 -20.28
N ASP A 365 -20.14 -18.08 -20.06
CA ASP A 365 -20.59 -17.17 -21.11
C ASP A 365 -19.58 -16.94 -22.23
N TYR A 366 -18.29 -17.13 -21.96
CA TYR A 366 -17.22 -16.83 -22.90
C TYR A 366 -16.91 -18.01 -23.85
N GLY A 367 -17.40 -19.22 -23.56
CA GLY A 367 -17.23 -20.44 -24.37
C GLY A 367 -15.78 -20.94 -24.48
N VAL A 368 -14.84 -20.25 -23.84
CA VAL A 368 -13.42 -20.61 -23.74
C VAL A 368 -12.87 -20.14 -22.38
N LEU A 369 -11.88 -20.87 -21.86
CA LEU A 369 -11.18 -20.48 -20.64
C LEU A 369 -9.91 -19.71 -20.95
N ALA A 370 -9.48 -18.86 -20.02
CA ALA A 370 -8.14 -18.27 -20.05
C ALA A 370 -7.08 -19.38 -20.11
N PRO A 371 -5.92 -19.16 -20.76
CA PRO A 371 -4.89 -20.19 -20.86
C PRO A 371 -4.41 -20.67 -19.49
N LYS A 372 -4.19 -21.98 -19.32
CA LYS A 372 -3.66 -22.58 -18.08
C LYS A 372 -2.37 -21.91 -17.58
N SER A 373 -1.57 -21.40 -18.49
CA SER A 373 -0.28 -20.73 -18.18
C SER A 373 -0.41 -19.24 -17.87
N LYS A 374 -1.63 -18.64 -18.00
CA LYS A 374 -1.88 -17.20 -17.87
C LYS A 374 -3.30 -16.94 -17.39
N ALA A 375 -3.47 -16.81 -16.10
CA ALA A 375 -4.76 -16.58 -15.45
C ALA A 375 -5.28 -15.15 -15.57
N ASP A 376 -4.58 -14.25 -16.26
CA ASP A 376 -4.89 -12.81 -16.31
C ASP A 376 -6.38 -12.54 -16.58
N TYR A 377 -6.93 -13.18 -17.63
CA TYR A 377 -8.36 -13.06 -17.94
C TYR A 377 -9.27 -13.86 -16.99
N ALA A 378 -8.79 -14.92 -16.33
CA ALA A 378 -9.62 -15.62 -15.36
C ALA A 378 -9.90 -14.72 -14.14
N PHE A 379 -8.89 -13.99 -13.64
CA PHE A 379 -9.07 -13.00 -12.60
C PHE A 379 -9.99 -11.84 -13.05
N LEU A 380 -9.80 -11.33 -14.27
CA LEU A 380 -10.64 -10.28 -14.82
C LEU A 380 -12.12 -10.71 -14.88
N LEU A 381 -12.40 -11.92 -15.35
CA LEU A 381 -13.75 -12.43 -15.46
C LEU A 381 -14.39 -12.70 -14.09
N HIS A 382 -13.62 -13.22 -13.13
CA HIS A 382 -14.08 -13.37 -11.75
C HIS A 382 -14.49 -12.01 -11.15
N GLY A 383 -13.64 -11.01 -11.25
CA GLY A 383 -13.98 -9.67 -10.76
C GLY A 383 -15.18 -9.03 -11.46
N LEU A 384 -15.31 -9.25 -12.78
CA LEU A 384 -16.47 -8.75 -13.53
C LEU A 384 -17.76 -9.48 -13.14
N TYR A 385 -17.70 -10.78 -12.85
CA TYR A 385 -18.85 -11.56 -12.36
C TYR A 385 -19.43 -10.94 -11.08
N HIS A 386 -18.56 -10.60 -10.14
CA HIS A 386 -18.90 -9.99 -8.86
C HIS A 386 -19.12 -8.47 -8.90
N LEU A 387 -19.20 -7.87 -10.08
CA LEU A 387 -19.45 -6.44 -10.21
C LEU A 387 -20.94 -6.13 -10.26
N LYS A 388 -21.44 -5.18 -9.47
CA LYS A 388 -22.81 -4.66 -9.56
C LYS A 388 -23.07 -3.98 -10.91
N SER A 389 -24.31 -3.94 -11.33
CA SER A 389 -24.78 -3.29 -12.56
C SER A 389 -24.25 -1.87 -12.75
N LYS A 390 -24.22 -1.07 -11.67
CA LYS A 390 -23.68 0.31 -11.65
C LYS A 390 -22.31 0.41 -11.00
N GLY A 391 -21.65 -0.72 -10.78
CA GLY A 391 -20.32 -0.78 -10.21
C GLY A 391 -19.24 -0.43 -11.22
N THR A 392 -18.06 -0.19 -10.71
CA THR A 392 -16.84 0.00 -11.52
C THR A 392 -15.76 -0.94 -11.03
N MET A 393 -15.18 -1.70 -11.96
CA MET A 393 -14.01 -2.51 -11.71
C MET A 393 -12.78 -1.85 -12.34
N ALA A 394 -11.67 -1.84 -11.62
CA ALA A 394 -10.37 -1.42 -12.12
C ALA A 394 -9.32 -2.48 -11.79
N ILE A 395 -8.68 -3.04 -12.82
CA ILE A 395 -7.69 -4.11 -12.69
C ILE A 395 -6.39 -3.74 -13.39
N VAL A 396 -5.27 -4.02 -12.72
CA VAL A 396 -3.93 -3.86 -13.32
C VAL A 396 -3.48 -5.16 -13.95
N LEU A 397 -3.01 -5.08 -15.19
CA LEU A 397 -2.56 -6.25 -15.95
C LEU A 397 -1.34 -5.89 -16.82
N PRO A 398 -0.52 -6.88 -17.22
CA PRO A 398 0.56 -6.64 -18.18
C PRO A 398 0.00 -6.34 -19.58
N HIS A 399 0.66 -5.49 -20.34
CA HIS A 399 0.21 -5.06 -21.70
C HIS A 399 -0.16 -6.22 -22.64
N GLY A 400 0.42 -7.39 -22.45
CA GLY A 400 0.13 -8.55 -23.29
C GLY A 400 -1.36 -8.91 -23.38
N VAL A 401 -2.16 -8.65 -22.35
CA VAL A 401 -3.62 -8.91 -22.34
C VAL A 401 -4.36 -8.11 -23.42
N LEU A 402 -3.80 -6.98 -23.85
CA LEU A 402 -4.42 -6.07 -24.82
C LEU A 402 -4.40 -6.63 -26.24
N PHE A 403 -3.48 -7.54 -26.58
CA PHE A 403 -3.28 -7.98 -27.95
C PHE A 403 -3.01 -9.47 -28.16
N ARG A 404 -2.79 -10.25 -27.10
CA ARG A 404 -2.64 -11.71 -27.26
C ARG A 404 -3.89 -12.31 -27.90
N GLY A 405 -3.69 -13.24 -28.83
CA GLY A 405 -4.75 -13.92 -29.59
C GLY A 405 -5.33 -15.14 -28.89
N ALA A 406 -5.81 -16.11 -29.67
CA ALA A 406 -6.41 -17.37 -29.25
C ALA A 406 -7.54 -17.18 -28.21
N ALA A 407 -7.51 -17.88 -27.06
CA ALA A 407 -8.57 -17.81 -26.06
C ALA A 407 -8.71 -16.39 -25.47
N GLU A 408 -7.60 -15.71 -25.18
CA GLU A 408 -7.63 -14.34 -24.66
C GLU A 408 -8.25 -13.35 -25.67
N GLY A 409 -7.98 -13.52 -26.97
CA GLY A 409 -8.60 -12.73 -28.02
C GLY A 409 -10.11 -12.90 -28.08
N LYS A 410 -10.61 -14.14 -27.97
CA LYS A 410 -12.06 -14.43 -27.95
C LYS A 410 -12.76 -13.83 -26.72
N ILE A 411 -12.15 -13.94 -25.55
CA ILE A 411 -12.69 -13.34 -24.31
C ILE A 411 -12.75 -11.82 -24.46
N ARG A 412 -11.67 -11.21 -24.96
CA ARG A 412 -11.56 -9.76 -25.15
C ARG A 412 -12.60 -9.25 -26.16
N GLU A 413 -12.77 -9.93 -27.29
CA GLU A 413 -13.79 -9.61 -28.29
C GLU A 413 -15.19 -9.63 -27.66
N LYS A 414 -15.52 -10.67 -26.88
CA LYS A 414 -16.84 -10.77 -26.24
C LYS A 414 -17.06 -9.66 -25.21
N LEU A 415 -16.06 -9.32 -24.41
CA LEU A 415 -16.13 -8.20 -23.47
C LEU A 415 -16.37 -6.85 -24.18
N LEU A 416 -15.74 -6.63 -25.33
CA LEU A 416 -15.94 -5.42 -26.15
C LEU A 416 -17.32 -5.38 -26.78
N ARG A 417 -17.79 -6.50 -27.37
CA ARG A 417 -19.13 -6.59 -27.95
C ARG A 417 -20.25 -6.36 -26.91
N SER A 418 -20.03 -6.80 -25.68
CA SER A 418 -20.92 -6.57 -24.54
C SER A 418 -20.77 -5.17 -23.93
N GLY A 419 -19.84 -4.34 -24.41
CA GLY A 419 -19.58 -3.00 -23.87
C GLY A 419 -18.97 -2.97 -22.46
N ASN A 420 -18.42 -4.09 -21.99
CA ASN A 420 -17.90 -4.16 -20.61
C ASN A 420 -16.57 -3.42 -20.44
N ILE A 421 -15.69 -3.35 -21.45
CA ILE A 421 -14.45 -2.59 -21.37
C ILE A 421 -14.76 -1.11 -21.56
N TYR A 422 -14.46 -0.31 -20.52
CA TYR A 422 -14.79 1.11 -20.48
C TYR A 422 -13.59 2.00 -20.80
N ALA A 423 -12.42 1.66 -20.25
CA ALA A 423 -11.17 2.38 -20.54
C ALA A 423 -9.96 1.44 -20.43
N VAL A 424 -8.89 1.81 -21.14
CA VAL A 424 -7.56 1.19 -21.08
C VAL A 424 -6.55 2.30 -20.82
N ILE A 425 -5.77 2.20 -19.74
CA ILE A 425 -4.83 3.23 -19.31
C ILE A 425 -3.43 2.61 -19.26
N GLY A 426 -2.51 3.10 -20.09
CA GLY A 426 -1.11 2.68 -20.10
C GLY A 426 -0.32 3.38 -19.02
N LEU A 427 0.32 2.63 -18.14
CA LEU A 427 1.11 3.14 -17.04
C LEU A 427 2.60 3.21 -17.42
N PRO A 428 3.41 4.07 -16.76
CA PRO A 428 4.85 4.06 -16.90
C PRO A 428 5.46 2.68 -16.60
N ALA A 429 6.50 2.33 -17.33
CA ALA A 429 7.30 1.14 -17.03
C ALA A 429 8.03 1.32 -15.68
N ASN A 430 8.45 0.20 -15.09
CA ASN A 430 9.24 0.19 -13.84
C ASN A 430 8.56 0.92 -12.65
N LEU A 431 7.23 0.88 -12.56
CA LEU A 431 6.47 1.34 -11.39
C LEU A 431 6.38 0.27 -10.28
N PHE A 432 6.33 -1.00 -10.67
CA PHE A 432 6.19 -2.12 -9.74
C PHE A 432 7.54 -2.64 -9.28
N TYR A 433 7.63 -3.08 -8.02
CA TYR A 433 8.84 -3.68 -7.49
C TYR A 433 9.23 -4.94 -8.29
N ASN A 434 10.52 -5.13 -8.48
CA ASN A 434 11.12 -6.31 -9.11
C ASN A 434 10.67 -6.60 -10.56
N THR A 435 10.09 -5.62 -11.26
CA THR A 435 9.78 -5.74 -12.70
C THR A 435 9.88 -4.40 -13.43
N SER A 436 10.44 -4.45 -14.63
CA SER A 436 10.41 -3.33 -15.57
C SER A 436 9.27 -3.43 -16.59
N ILE A 437 8.40 -4.47 -16.48
CA ILE A 437 7.34 -4.72 -17.45
C ILE A 437 6.31 -3.58 -17.40
N PRO A 438 5.98 -2.95 -18.56
CA PRO A 438 4.89 -1.98 -18.58
C PRO A 438 3.55 -2.65 -18.33
N THR A 439 2.72 -1.99 -17.53
CA THR A 439 1.39 -2.45 -17.14
C THR A 439 0.32 -1.48 -17.62
N CYS A 440 -0.90 -1.97 -17.67
CA CYS A 440 -2.07 -1.14 -17.97
C CYS A 440 -3.18 -1.37 -16.93
N ILE A 441 -4.04 -0.38 -16.76
CA ILE A 441 -5.29 -0.54 -16.04
C ILE A 441 -6.39 -0.76 -17.07
N ILE A 442 -7.19 -1.81 -16.88
CA ILE A 442 -8.44 -2.02 -17.62
C ILE A 442 -9.58 -1.66 -16.68
N VAL A 443 -10.42 -0.72 -17.10
CA VAL A 443 -11.63 -0.33 -16.37
C VAL A 443 -12.83 -1.01 -17.02
N LEU A 444 -13.62 -1.70 -16.19
CA LEU A 444 -14.80 -2.42 -16.64
C LEU A 444 -16.06 -1.89 -15.95
N LYS A 445 -17.16 -1.90 -16.70
CA LYS A 445 -18.52 -1.58 -16.22
C LYS A 445 -19.51 -2.57 -16.82
N LYS A 446 -20.59 -2.88 -16.09
CA LYS A 446 -21.72 -3.67 -16.60
C LYS A 446 -22.85 -2.76 -17.10
N HIS A 447 -23.62 -3.28 -18.06
CA HIS A 447 -24.91 -2.70 -18.49
C HIS A 447 -24.85 -1.19 -18.82
N ARG A 448 -23.85 -0.79 -19.59
CA ARG A 448 -23.80 0.56 -20.16
C ARG A 448 -24.39 0.61 -21.57
N ASP A 449 -24.86 1.77 -22.00
CA ASP A 449 -25.50 1.95 -23.30
C ASP A 449 -24.51 2.02 -24.48
N GLY A 450 -23.24 2.35 -24.23
CA GLY A 450 -22.20 2.48 -25.25
C GLY A 450 -21.19 1.32 -25.27
N ARG A 451 -20.47 1.19 -26.40
CA ARG A 451 -19.36 0.23 -26.59
C ARG A 451 -18.02 0.91 -26.90
N ASP A 452 -18.01 2.23 -26.86
CA ASP A 452 -16.81 3.05 -27.03
C ASP A 452 -15.80 2.77 -25.89
N VAL A 453 -14.50 2.85 -26.16
CA VAL A 453 -13.43 2.63 -25.19
C VAL A 453 -12.51 3.84 -25.15
N LEU A 454 -12.26 4.36 -23.95
CA LEU A 454 -11.28 5.42 -23.76
C LEU A 454 -9.88 4.83 -23.57
N PHE A 455 -8.95 5.19 -24.44
CA PHE A 455 -7.53 4.91 -24.29
C PHE A 455 -6.82 6.10 -23.69
N ILE A 456 -5.99 5.88 -22.68
CA ILE A 456 -5.15 6.91 -22.05
C ILE A 456 -3.72 6.38 -22.02
N ASP A 457 -2.75 7.18 -22.48
CA ASP A 457 -1.34 6.87 -22.37
C ASP A 457 -0.66 7.85 -21.41
N VAL A 458 -0.22 7.34 -20.27
CA VAL A 458 0.58 8.10 -19.30
C VAL A 458 1.96 7.48 -19.08
N SER A 459 2.43 6.70 -20.04
CA SER A 459 3.71 5.99 -19.97
C SER A 459 4.92 6.93 -19.78
N LYS A 460 4.78 8.21 -20.12
CA LYS A 460 5.81 9.26 -19.95
C LYS A 460 5.62 10.10 -18.68
N LYS A 461 4.52 9.94 -17.92
CA LYS A 461 4.21 10.75 -16.71
C LYS A 461 4.77 10.10 -15.45
N PHE A 462 6.06 10.26 -15.21
CA PHE A 462 6.74 9.71 -14.02
C PHE A 462 8.00 10.50 -13.67
N GLU A 463 8.43 10.37 -12.45
CA GLU A 463 9.76 10.77 -11.99
C GLU A 463 10.66 9.54 -11.91
N LYS A 464 11.87 9.67 -12.42
CA LYS A 464 12.85 8.59 -12.46
C LYS A 464 13.50 8.42 -11.08
N GLY A 465 13.22 7.32 -10.41
CA GLY A 465 13.88 6.94 -9.16
C GLY A 465 15.11 6.05 -9.37
N LYS A 466 15.89 5.85 -8.30
CA LYS A 466 17.09 5.00 -8.35
C LYS A 466 16.78 3.52 -8.60
N LYS A 467 15.72 2.99 -8.00
CA LYS A 467 15.31 1.58 -8.12
C LYS A 467 14.07 1.41 -8.98
N GLN A 468 13.13 2.33 -8.91
CA GLN A 468 11.86 2.31 -9.64
C GLN A 468 11.40 3.73 -9.95
N ASN A 469 10.51 3.87 -10.95
CA ASN A 469 9.84 5.12 -11.27
C ASN A 469 8.71 5.39 -10.27
N THR A 470 8.36 6.66 -10.08
CA THR A 470 7.27 7.10 -9.22
C THR A 470 6.34 8.05 -9.97
N MET A 471 5.08 8.12 -9.56
CA MET A 471 4.13 9.10 -10.07
C MET A 471 3.76 10.05 -8.93
N THR A 472 3.83 11.35 -9.19
CA THR A 472 3.39 12.40 -8.25
C THR A 472 1.86 12.50 -8.21
N ASP A 473 1.32 13.25 -7.26
CA ASP A 473 -0.12 13.49 -7.18
C ASP A 473 -0.63 14.27 -8.43
N GLU A 474 0.18 15.16 -9.02
CA GLU A 474 -0.14 15.84 -10.28
C GLU A 474 -0.26 14.85 -11.45
N HIS A 475 0.63 13.87 -11.53
CA HIS A 475 0.54 12.79 -12.53
C HIS A 475 -0.74 11.99 -12.35
N ILE A 476 -1.08 11.63 -11.09
CA ILE A 476 -2.31 10.89 -10.76
C ILE A 476 -3.55 11.72 -11.15
N ASP A 477 -3.61 12.98 -10.75
CA ASP A 477 -4.74 13.85 -11.04
C ASP A 477 -4.92 14.10 -12.55
N SER A 478 -3.81 14.14 -13.31
CA SER A 478 -3.87 14.18 -14.79
C SER A 478 -4.57 12.94 -15.35
N VAL A 479 -4.25 11.73 -14.85
CA VAL A 479 -4.93 10.48 -15.26
C VAL A 479 -6.42 10.55 -14.96
N ILE A 480 -6.78 10.97 -13.75
CA ILE A 480 -8.18 11.04 -13.32
C ILE A 480 -8.95 12.08 -14.13
N ASN A 481 -8.35 13.23 -14.40
CA ASN A 481 -8.96 14.27 -15.23
C ASN A 481 -9.25 13.79 -16.66
N LEU A 482 -8.30 13.08 -17.31
CA LEU A 482 -8.52 12.48 -18.63
C LEU A 482 -9.63 11.42 -18.58
N TYR A 483 -9.64 10.57 -17.55
CA TYR A 483 -10.67 9.55 -17.36
C TYR A 483 -12.06 10.17 -17.19
N MET A 484 -12.18 11.22 -16.38
CA MET A 484 -13.46 11.88 -16.09
C MET A 484 -14.01 12.67 -17.28
N LYS A 485 -13.15 13.36 -18.03
CA LYS A 485 -13.54 14.10 -19.24
C LYS A 485 -14.00 13.18 -20.36
N ARG A 486 -13.38 12.01 -20.48
CA ARG A 486 -13.70 10.99 -21.50
C ARG A 486 -13.68 11.57 -22.93
N GLU A 487 -12.64 12.31 -23.28
CA GLU A 487 -12.46 12.99 -24.57
C GLU A 487 -11.14 12.56 -25.23
N THR A 488 -11.06 12.74 -26.54
CA THR A 488 -9.79 12.63 -27.26
C THR A 488 -8.95 13.88 -27.02
N VAL A 489 -7.76 13.69 -26.48
CA VAL A 489 -6.75 14.74 -26.26
C VAL A 489 -5.47 14.31 -26.96
N ASP A 490 -4.91 15.20 -27.80
CA ASP A 490 -3.71 14.91 -28.57
C ASP A 490 -2.59 14.36 -27.68
N LYS A 491 -1.97 13.24 -28.12
CA LYS A 491 -0.88 12.52 -27.45
C LYS A 491 -1.17 11.97 -26.05
N GLU A 492 -2.35 12.19 -25.49
CA GLU A 492 -2.70 11.76 -24.12
C GLU A 492 -3.86 10.76 -24.07
N SER A 493 -4.92 10.98 -24.86
CA SER A 493 -6.08 10.10 -24.85
C SER A 493 -6.81 10.04 -26.18
N TYR A 494 -7.49 8.92 -26.41
CA TYR A 494 -8.32 8.70 -27.60
C TYR A 494 -9.60 7.95 -27.21
N LEU A 495 -10.75 8.53 -27.54
CA LEU A 495 -12.05 7.88 -27.38
C LEU A 495 -12.37 7.11 -28.67
N ALA A 496 -12.16 5.80 -28.64
CA ALA A 496 -12.37 4.93 -29.79
C ALA A 496 -13.82 4.44 -29.87
N GLU A 497 -14.45 4.68 -31.00
CA GLU A 497 -15.75 4.04 -31.32
C GLU A 497 -15.58 2.54 -31.52
N PHE A 498 -16.64 1.77 -31.27
CA PHE A 498 -16.58 0.31 -31.37
C PHE A 498 -16.14 -0.18 -32.76
N GLU A 499 -16.61 0.45 -33.83
CA GLU A 499 -16.29 0.13 -35.21
C GLU A 499 -14.80 0.33 -35.54
N ASP A 500 -14.16 1.28 -34.89
CA ASP A 500 -12.71 1.50 -35.03
C ASP A 500 -11.92 0.36 -34.34
N ILE A 501 -12.39 -0.08 -33.19
CA ILE A 501 -11.79 -1.22 -32.47
C ILE A 501 -12.00 -2.53 -33.25
N GLU A 502 -13.18 -2.74 -33.82
CA GLU A 502 -13.49 -3.90 -34.65
C GLU A 502 -12.60 -3.97 -35.91
N LYS A 503 -12.40 -2.84 -36.60
CA LYS A 503 -11.46 -2.72 -37.75
C LYS A 503 -10.01 -3.06 -37.38
N LYS A 504 -9.64 -2.93 -36.13
CA LYS A 504 -8.31 -3.27 -35.59
C LYS A 504 -8.27 -4.70 -34.98
N ASP A 505 -9.20 -5.58 -35.34
CA ASP A 505 -9.30 -6.96 -34.86
C ASP A 505 -9.36 -7.08 -33.31
N PHE A 506 -10.10 -6.17 -32.69
CA PHE A 506 -10.23 -6.11 -31.22
C PHE A 506 -8.89 -6.04 -30.48
N ASN A 507 -7.88 -5.50 -31.13
CA ASN A 507 -6.56 -5.28 -30.56
C ASN A 507 -6.57 -3.94 -29.80
N LEU A 508 -6.34 -3.99 -28.50
CA LEU A 508 -6.38 -2.82 -27.60
C LEU A 508 -4.98 -2.23 -27.30
N ASN A 509 -3.97 -2.60 -28.10
CA ASN A 509 -2.62 -2.05 -27.89
C ASN A 509 -2.63 -0.52 -28.00
N ILE A 510 -2.29 0.17 -26.91
CA ILE A 510 -2.49 1.61 -26.73
C ILE A 510 -1.86 2.46 -27.85
N PRO A 511 -0.61 2.19 -28.34
CA PRO A 511 -0.02 2.95 -29.43
C PRO A 511 -0.78 2.90 -30.77
N ARG A 512 -1.76 2.02 -30.91
CA ARG A 512 -2.66 1.98 -32.07
C ARG A 512 -3.76 3.03 -32.03
N TYR A 513 -3.94 3.69 -30.88
CA TYR A 513 -5.00 4.67 -30.60
C TYR A 513 -4.43 6.00 -30.16
N VAL A 514 -3.43 6.01 -29.28
CA VAL A 514 -2.76 7.22 -28.80
C VAL A 514 -1.35 7.24 -29.36
N ASP A 515 -1.09 8.19 -30.28
CA ASP A 515 0.25 8.40 -30.83
C ASP A 515 1.02 9.40 -29.97
N THR A 516 1.91 8.85 -29.14
CA THR A 516 2.80 9.64 -28.27
C THR A 516 4.13 10.00 -28.94
N PHE A 517 4.26 9.78 -30.25
CA PHE A 517 5.47 10.09 -30.99
C PHE A 517 5.73 11.60 -30.99
N GLU A 518 6.85 11.99 -30.50
CA GLU A 518 7.39 13.35 -30.64
C GLU A 518 8.43 13.30 -31.73
N LYS A 519 8.23 14.12 -32.77
CA LYS A 519 9.25 14.28 -33.80
C LYS A 519 10.49 14.84 -33.09
N GLU A 520 11.57 14.08 -33.12
CA GLU A 520 12.85 14.59 -32.62
C GLU A 520 13.17 15.90 -33.32
N GLU A 521 13.56 16.93 -32.58
CA GLU A 521 14.04 18.18 -33.15
C GLU A 521 15.25 17.84 -34.04
N GLU A 522 15.25 18.37 -35.24
CA GLU A 522 16.39 18.20 -36.14
C GLU A 522 17.63 18.78 -35.47
N VAL A 523 18.58 17.92 -35.14
CA VAL A 523 19.83 18.33 -34.51
C VAL A 523 20.59 19.19 -35.50
N ASP A 524 20.72 20.49 -35.24
CA ASP A 524 21.63 21.34 -36.01
C ASP A 524 23.07 20.89 -35.71
N LEU A 525 23.65 20.23 -36.72
CA LEU A 525 25.02 19.70 -36.63
C LEU A 525 26.06 20.81 -36.35
N ASN A 526 25.80 22.05 -36.72
CA ASN A 526 26.74 23.15 -36.44
C ASN A 526 26.70 23.54 -34.95
N THR A 527 25.50 23.59 -34.37
CA THR A 527 25.34 23.83 -32.94
C THR A 527 25.94 22.68 -32.13
N LEU A 528 25.66 21.43 -32.53
CA LEU A 528 26.23 20.25 -31.88
C LEU A 528 27.77 20.23 -31.92
N LEU A 529 28.36 20.56 -33.06
CA LEU A 529 29.81 20.66 -33.24
C LEU A 529 30.42 21.77 -32.38
N ALA A 530 29.72 22.91 -32.24
CA ALA A 530 30.17 24.00 -31.38
C ALA A 530 30.15 23.59 -29.91
N ASP A 531 29.06 22.91 -29.47
CA ASP A 531 28.92 22.40 -28.09
C ASP A 531 29.95 21.29 -27.79
N MET A 532 30.22 20.41 -28.75
CA MET A 532 31.26 19.39 -28.61
C MET A 532 32.65 20.02 -28.41
N LYS A 533 33.01 21.01 -29.23
CA LYS A 533 34.28 21.72 -29.08
C LYS A 533 34.41 22.43 -27.74
N LYS A 534 33.36 23.09 -27.31
CA LYS A 534 33.33 23.73 -25.99
C LYS A 534 33.51 22.73 -24.86
N THR A 535 32.85 21.58 -24.96
CA THR A 535 32.97 20.51 -23.97
C THR A 535 34.37 19.90 -23.95
N GLU A 536 35.00 19.73 -25.12
CA GLU A 536 36.40 19.30 -25.26
C GLU A 536 37.37 20.27 -24.58
N GLU A 537 37.21 21.59 -24.85
CA GLU A 537 38.00 22.63 -24.19
C GLU A 537 37.82 22.64 -22.66
N GLU A 538 36.58 22.42 -22.17
CA GLU A 538 36.32 22.31 -20.74
C GLU A 538 36.96 21.05 -20.13
N ILE A 539 36.95 19.91 -20.83
CA ILE A 539 37.62 18.66 -20.43
C ILE A 539 39.12 18.87 -20.33
N GLU A 540 39.75 19.45 -21.35
CA GLU A 540 41.18 19.73 -21.37
C GLU A 540 41.59 20.65 -20.22
N LYS A 541 40.79 21.67 -19.93
CA LYS A 541 41.03 22.58 -18.82
C LYS A 541 40.96 21.87 -17.47
N VAL A 542 39.91 21.09 -17.22
CA VAL A 542 39.75 20.33 -15.96
C VAL A 542 40.83 19.28 -15.82
N GLN A 543 41.24 18.63 -16.91
CA GLN A 543 42.32 17.66 -16.92
C GLN A 543 43.67 18.31 -16.58
N SER A 544 43.95 19.49 -17.14
CA SER A 544 45.15 20.27 -16.79
C SER A 544 45.17 20.69 -15.33
N GLU A 545 44.04 21.24 -14.81
CA GLU A 545 43.89 21.62 -13.40
C GLU A 545 44.09 20.40 -12.48
N PHE A 546 43.57 19.24 -12.85
CA PHE A 546 43.72 17.99 -12.09
C PHE A 546 45.18 17.51 -12.06
N VAL A 547 45.87 17.55 -13.21
CA VAL A 547 47.30 17.20 -13.29
C VAL A 547 48.15 18.16 -12.44
N ASP A 548 47.87 19.47 -12.48
CA ASP A 548 48.58 20.45 -11.66
C ASP A 548 48.40 20.15 -10.16
N MET A 549 47.18 19.79 -9.72
CA MET A 549 46.92 19.37 -8.35
C MET A 549 47.67 18.06 -7.98
N LEU A 550 47.78 17.10 -8.90
CA LEU A 550 48.57 15.87 -8.67
C LEU A 550 50.05 16.18 -8.54
N LYS A 551 50.59 17.13 -9.29
CA LYS A 551 51.99 17.56 -9.22
C LYS A 551 52.37 18.24 -7.90
N GLU A 552 51.38 18.83 -7.19
CA GLU A 552 51.60 19.40 -5.86
C GLU A 552 51.68 18.35 -4.75
N LEU A 553 51.26 17.12 -4.98
CA LEU A 553 51.31 16.04 -4.00
C LEU A 553 52.76 15.57 -3.80
N THR A 554 53.20 15.40 -2.56
CA THR A 554 54.51 14.88 -2.19
C THR A 554 54.38 13.74 -1.18
N SER A 555 55.23 12.71 -1.31
CA SER A 555 55.33 11.60 -0.37
C SER A 555 56.81 11.28 -0.07
N THR A 556 57.07 10.87 1.16
CA THR A 556 58.40 10.33 1.56
C THR A 556 58.62 8.88 1.07
N ASP A 557 57.52 8.22 0.64
CA ASP A 557 57.56 6.85 0.07
C ASP A 557 57.86 6.92 -1.43
N LYS A 558 58.92 6.28 -1.85
CA LYS A 558 59.41 6.26 -3.24
C LYS A 558 58.46 5.52 -4.18
N ASP A 559 57.81 4.45 -3.71
CA ASP A 559 56.90 3.64 -4.53
C ASP A 559 55.60 4.38 -4.80
N VAL A 560 55.13 5.15 -3.81
CA VAL A 560 53.96 6.05 -3.96
C VAL A 560 54.26 7.16 -4.95
N MET A 561 55.46 7.76 -4.90
CA MET A 561 55.85 8.81 -5.85
C MET A 561 56.04 8.27 -7.28
N ALA A 562 56.57 7.06 -7.45
CA ALA A 562 56.66 6.44 -8.74
C ALA A 562 55.28 6.16 -9.35
N SER A 563 54.35 5.69 -8.56
CA SER A 563 52.95 5.45 -8.97
C SER A 563 52.23 6.75 -9.32
N LEU A 564 52.44 7.83 -8.56
CA LEU A 564 51.86 9.16 -8.83
C LEU A 564 52.39 9.74 -10.16
N ASN A 565 53.71 9.64 -10.40
CA ASN A 565 54.30 10.10 -11.65
C ASN A 565 53.79 9.31 -12.87
N SER A 566 53.65 7.99 -12.74
CA SER A 566 53.06 7.15 -13.78
C SER A 566 51.60 7.50 -14.07
N LEU A 567 50.81 7.86 -13.04
CA LEU A 567 49.44 8.32 -13.20
C LEU A 567 49.40 9.66 -13.96
N ILE A 568 50.27 10.62 -13.59
CA ILE A 568 50.38 11.92 -14.27
C ILE A 568 50.71 11.73 -15.76
N GLU A 569 51.73 10.92 -16.07
CA GLU A 569 52.12 10.60 -17.46
C GLU A 569 50.98 9.94 -18.24
N THR A 570 50.16 9.10 -17.60
CA THR A 570 49.03 8.45 -18.26
C THR A 570 47.90 9.44 -18.57
N ILE A 571 47.74 10.48 -17.77
CA ILE A 571 46.67 11.50 -17.98
C ILE A 571 47.12 12.58 -18.99
N GLU A 572 48.43 12.88 -19.04
CA GLU A 572 48.97 13.88 -19.98
C GLU A 572 49.22 13.30 -21.40
N GLY A 573 49.31 12.00 -21.56
CA GLY A 573 49.65 11.32 -22.81
C GLY A 573 48.60 10.62 -23.52
#